data_3d1d46894a630eb422b2e4ee8a2382f7
#
_entry.id   3d1d46894a630eb422b2e4ee8a2382f7
#
_cell.length_a   1.000
_cell.length_b   1.000
_cell.length_c   1.000
_cell.angle_alpha   90.00
_cell.angle_beta   90.00
_cell.angle_gamma   90.00
#
_symmetry.space_group_name_H-M   'P 1'
#
loop_
_entity.id
_entity.type
_entity.pdbx_description
1 polymer ?
#
loop_
_entity_poly.entity_id
_entity_poly.type
_entity_poly.pdbx_seq_one_letter_code
_entity_poly.pdbx_strand_id
1 'polypeptide(L)'
;LENKVSFATDTVGPDAAEKVQALQDGEIVVLENLRFDAREKSGDESFSAQLADFADIYCNNAFGTCHREDASMYGVPLAMGGKPKVVGTLVEKEIKYLNDVISTPERPFVAILGGAKVSDKIKVIDNLISVCDHILIGGAMAYTFALAQGGKVGDSLVEPDKVELAKELISQAGDKLVLPVDTHCGDDFNAQCNKQVVAAGEIPDGFEGLDIGPESAKQFADIIKSAKTVVWNGPMGVFEMPPFDEGTKVVAQAIADSEAISIIGGGDSAAAISQLGFEDSVTHVSTGGGASLAMLEGKTFAAVEILDDQA
;
A
#
# COMPACT_ATOMS: atom_id res chain seq x y z
N LEU A 1 11.65 11.47 28.06
CA LEU A 1 11.38 12.63 27.17
C LEU A 1 10.47 13.69 27.79
N GLU A 2 9.67 13.38 28.82
CA GLU A 2 8.56 14.22 29.34
C GLU A 2 8.92 15.69 29.62
N ASN A 3 10.14 15.96 30.09
CA ASN A 3 10.60 17.32 30.40
C ASN A 3 11.40 17.99 29.28
N LYS A 4 11.48 17.35 28.09
CA LYS A 4 12.31 17.80 26.98
C LYS A 4 11.52 18.08 25.69
N VAL A 5 10.19 17.96 25.73
CA VAL A 5 9.32 18.17 24.60
C VAL A 5 8.42 19.35 24.86
N SER A 6 8.44 20.34 23.98
CA SER A 6 7.51 21.46 23.95
C SER A 6 6.64 21.41 22.70
N PHE A 7 5.44 21.98 22.77
CA PHE A 7 4.49 22.05 21.66
C PHE A 7 4.28 23.53 21.28
N ALA A 8 4.46 23.83 19.99
CA ALA A 8 4.14 25.15 19.42
C ALA A 8 2.68 25.19 18.95
N THR A 9 1.99 26.27 19.30
CA THR A 9 0.56 26.45 18.97
C THR A 9 0.32 27.03 17.57
N ASP A 10 1.38 27.25 16.82
CA ASP A 10 1.36 27.65 15.42
C ASP A 10 2.42 26.85 14.61
N THR A 11 2.39 26.99 13.28
CA THR A 11 3.27 26.27 12.36
C THR A 11 4.59 27.03 12.12
N VAL A 12 4.51 28.33 11.84
CA VAL A 12 5.64 29.22 11.54
C VAL A 12 5.43 30.61 12.15
N GLY A 13 4.55 30.71 13.14
CA GLY A 13 4.22 31.95 13.82
C GLY A 13 5.19 32.28 14.95
N PRO A 14 4.86 33.31 15.76
CA PRO A 14 5.73 33.78 16.83
C PRO A 14 6.04 32.72 17.90
N ASP A 15 5.06 31.86 18.25
CA ASP A 15 5.24 30.83 19.27
C ASP A 15 6.21 29.75 18.81
N ALA A 16 6.09 29.28 17.54
CA ALA A 16 7.04 28.34 16.94
C ALA A 16 8.46 28.95 16.89
N ALA A 17 8.58 30.18 16.41
CA ALA A 17 9.87 30.86 16.29
C ALA A 17 10.55 31.04 17.65
N GLU A 18 9.83 31.48 18.69
CA GLU A 18 10.36 31.64 20.06
C GLU A 18 10.86 30.28 20.60
N LYS A 19 10.06 29.22 20.48
CA LYS A 19 10.41 27.90 21.01
C LYS A 19 11.59 27.27 20.27
N VAL A 20 11.66 27.44 18.94
CA VAL A 20 12.80 26.94 18.16
C VAL A 20 14.08 27.68 18.55
N GLN A 21 14.03 29.02 18.70
CA GLN A 21 15.21 29.80 19.14
C GLN A 21 15.67 29.49 20.56
N ALA A 22 14.76 29.07 21.42
CA ALA A 22 15.06 28.73 22.83
C ALA A 22 15.57 27.29 23.00
N LEU A 23 15.48 26.42 21.98
CA LEU A 23 15.90 25.02 22.04
C LEU A 23 17.35 24.86 22.52
N GLN A 24 17.54 23.91 23.43
CA GLN A 24 18.84 23.46 23.89
C GLN A 24 19.13 22.04 23.42
N ASP A 25 20.38 21.61 23.49
CA ASP A 25 20.79 20.27 23.07
C ASP A 25 19.96 19.18 23.76
N GLY A 26 19.38 18.30 22.95
CA GLY A 26 18.55 17.18 23.38
C GLY A 26 17.09 17.54 23.70
N GLU A 27 16.65 18.77 23.43
CA GLU A 27 15.26 19.18 23.52
C GLU A 27 14.54 19.00 22.17
N ILE A 28 13.20 18.97 22.23
CA ILE A 28 12.31 18.73 21.07
C ILE A 28 11.21 19.78 21.08
N VAL A 29 10.97 20.39 19.92
CA VAL A 29 9.76 21.18 19.65
C VAL A 29 8.90 20.41 18.63
N VAL A 30 7.63 20.21 18.96
CA VAL A 30 6.61 19.73 18.04
C VAL A 30 5.80 20.93 17.57
N LEU A 31 5.80 21.19 16.29
CA LEU A 31 4.99 22.26 15.69
C LEU A 31 3.52 21.85 15.63
N GLU A 32 2.63 22.84 15.49
CA GLU A 32 1.23 22.58 15.19
C GLU A 32 1.09 21.84 13.85
N ASN A 33 -0.02 21.13 13.68
CA ASN A 33 -0.29 20.37 12.49
C ASN A 33 -0.14 21.25 11.22
N LEU A 34 0.87 20.96 10.41
CA LEU A 34 1.18 21.75 9.21
C LEU A 34 -0.01 21.81 8.23
N ARG A 35 -0.90 20.79 8.25
CA ARG A 35 -2.10 20.72 7.39
C ARG A 35 -3.20 21.71 7.79
N PHE A 36 -3.08 22.41 8.93
CA PHE A 36 -3.94 23.53 9.28
C PHE A 36 -3.61 24.79 8.48
N ASP A 37 -2.41 24.86 7.91
CA ASP A 37 -2.03 25.91 6.96
C ASP A 37 -2.23 25.39 5.51
N ALA A 38 -3.04 26.09 4.73
CA ALA A 38 -3.32 25.69 3.35
C ALA A 38 -2.08 25.71 2.46
N ARG A 39 -1.05 26.48 2.82
CA ARG A 39 0.22 26.60 2.11
C ARG A 39 1.03 25.29 2.12
N GLU A 40 0.81 24.43 3.12
CA GLU A 40 1.48 23.11 3.20
C GLU A 40 1.17 22.28 1.96
N LYS A 41 -0.09 22.07 1.64
CA LYS A 41 -0.51 21.22 0.51
C LYS A 41 -0.21 21.84 -0.86
N SER A 42 -0.07 23.16 -0.94
CA SER A 42 0.23 23.85 -2.19
C SER A 42 1.71 23.92 -2.50
N GLY A 43 2.59 23.45 -1.59
CA GLY A 43 4.03 23.56 -1.75
C GLY A 43 4.51 25.02 -1.75
N ASP A 44 3.86 25.92 -0.98
CA ASP A 44 4.13 27.36 -1.00
C ASP A 44 5.56 27.68 -0.63
N GLU A 45 6.25 28.43 -1.50
CA GLU A 45 7.66 28.76 -1.35
C GLU A 45 7.94 29.59 -0.08
N SER A 46 7.06 30.53 0.28
CA SER A 46 7.27 31.38 1.45
C SER A 46 7.10 30.61 2.75
N PHE A 47 6.14 29.67 2.79
CA PHE A 47 5.95 28.78 3.91
C PHE A 47 7.10 27.79 4.05
N SER A 48 7.56 27.25 2.93
CA SER A 48 8.74 26.38 2.87
C SER A 48 9.99 27.06 3.39
N ALA A 49 10.25 28.31 2.99
CA ALA A 49 11.38 29.09 3.47
C ALA A 49 11.30 29.35 4.98
N GLN A 50 10.11 29.69 5.53
CA GLN A 50 9.93 29.91 6.96
C GLN A 50 10.20 28.63 7.77
N LEU A 51 9.76 27.47 7.28
CA LEU A 51 10.06 26.18 7.92
C LEU A 51 11.57 25.84 7.82
N ALA A 52 12.19 26.11 6.66
CA ALA A 52 13.61 25.86 6.42
C ALA A 52 14.53 26.70 7.34
N ASP A 53 14.08 27.89 7.74
CA ASP A 53 14.81 28.75 8.67
C ASP A 53 14.89 28.18 10.09
N PHE A 54 14.04 27.20 10.44
CA PHE A 54 14.04 26.57 11.75
C PHE A 54 15.14 25.52 11.94
N ALA A 55 15.81 25.07 10.86
CA ALA A 55 16.71 23.93 10.94
C ALA A 55 18.01 24.11 10.13
N ASP A 56 19.07 23.46 10.59
CA ASP A 56 20.34 23.36 9.90
C ASP A 56 20.49 22.05 9.10
N ILE A 57 19.70 21.04 9.46
CA ILE A 57 19.66 19.73 8.80
C ILE A 57 18.19 19.35 8.58
N TYR A 58 17.87 18.89 7.40
CA TYR A 58 16.57 18.31 7.09
C TYR A 58 16.66 16.79 7.13
N CYS A 59 15.69 16.16 7.81
CA CYS A 59 15.58 14.70 7.83
C CYS A 59 14.15 14.27 7.46
N ASN A 60 13.99 13.64 6.31
CA ASN A 60 12.71 13.09 5.91
C ASN A 60 12.51 11.69 6.49
N ASN A 61 11.59 11.57 7.45
CA ASN A 61 11.19 10.29 8.04
C ASN A 61 9.67 10.03 7.94
N ALA A 62 9.01 10.61 6.93
CA ALA A 62 7.57 10.61 6.71
C ALA A 62 7.20 9.95 5.37
N PHE A 63 7.51 8.66 5.21
CA PHE A 63 7.35 7.93 3.95
C PHE A 63 5.93 8.02 3.37
N GLY A 64 4.88 7.92 4.19
CA GLY A 64 3.49 7.96 3.72
C GLY A 64 3.10 9.22 2.94
N THR A 65 3.88 10.28 3.03
CA THR A 65 3.69 11.55 2.30
C THR A 65 4.74 11.83 1.22
N CYS A 66 5.77 10.99 1.07
CA CYS A 66 6.85 11.19 0.09
C CYS A 66 6.38 11.28 -1.37
N HIS A 67 5.21 10.72 -1.70
CA HIS A 67 4.62 10.78 -3.03
C HIS A 67 3.96 12.13 -3.37
N ARG A 68 4.14 13.15 -2.51
CA ARG A 68 3.56 14.50 -2.66
C ARG A 68 4.65 15.56 -2.59
N GLU A 69 4.44 16.63 -3.31
CA GLU A 69 5.30 17.80 -3.29
C GLU A 69 4.76 18.85 -2.29
N ASP A 70 4.32 18.41 -1.11
CA ASP A 70 3.88 19.30 -0.03
C ASP A 70 5.07 20.18 0.43
N ALA A 71 4.81 21.35 1.02
CA ALA A 71 5.86 22.29 1.43
C ALA A 71 6.90 21.62 2.34
N SER A 72 6.47 20.90 3.38
CA SER A 72 7.37 20.22 4.32
C SER A 72 8.12 19.05 3.71
N MET A 73 7.61 18.44 2.61
CA MET A 73 8.21 17.26 2.00
C MET A 73 9.20 17.59 0.89
N TYR A 74 8.90 18.60 0.06
CA TYR A 74 9.69 18.99 -1.11
C TYR A 74 10.18 20.44 -1.02
N GLY A 75 9.32 21.37 -0.63
CA GLY A 75 9.64 22.78 -0.60
C GLY A 75 10.72 23.15 0.42
N VAL A 76 10.66 22.58 1.64
CA VAL A 76 11.67 22.82 2.69
C VAL A 76 13.07 22.36 2.26
N PRO A 77 13.28 21.09 1.84
CA PRO A 77 14.61 20.68 1.38
C PRO A 77 15.10 21.49 0.18
N LEU A 78 14.23 21.95 -0.71
CA LEU A 78 14.57 22.85 -1.80
C LEU A 78 15.05 24.23 -1.29
N ALA A 79 14.33 24.82 -0.32
CA ALA A 79 14.65 26.11 0.28
C ALA A 79 15.93 26.09 1.13
N MET A 80 16.34 24.95 1.66
CA MET A 80 17.56 24.79 2.45
C MET A 80 18.86 24.90 1.66
N GLY A 81 18.78 24.85 0.32
CA GLY A 81 19.95 25.01 -0.56
C GLY A 81 21.03 23.96 -0.28
N GLY A 82 22.25 24.39 0.08
CA GLY A 82 23.40 23.52 0.35
C GLY A 82 23.46 22.95 1.78
N LYS A 83 22.45 23.14 2.63
CA LYS A 83 22.38 22.49 3.95
C LYS A 83 22.12 20.99 3.79
N PRO A 84 22.58 20.12 4.73
CA PRO A 84 22.35 18.68 4.64
C PRO A 84 20.87 18.28 4.63
N LYS A 85 20.52 17.35 3.75
CA LYS A 85 19.16 16.80 3.56
C LYS A 85 19.23 15.28 3.48
N VAL A 86 18.74 14.60 4.48
CA VAL A 86 18.91 13.15 4.62
C VAL A 86 17.56 12.43 4.79
N VAL A 87 17.55 11.14 4.54
CA VAL A 87 16.44 10.25 4.90
C VAL A 87 16.57 9.79 6.34
N GLY A 88 15.43 9.63 7.02
CA GLY A 88 15.37 8.93 8.29
C GLY A 88 15.24 7.42 8.09
N THR A 89 15.44 6.66 9.16
CA THR A 89 15.47 5.19 9.14
C THR A 89 14.18 4.54 8.64
N LEU A 90 13.02 5.17 8.83
CA LEU A 90 11.76 4.69 8.28
C LEU A 90 11.76 4.79 6.76
N VAL A 91 12.09 5.95 6.21
CA VAL A 91 12.11 6.19 4.77
C VAL A 91 13.17 5.33 4.09
N GLU A 92 14.37 5.20 4.68
CA GLU A 92 15.43 4.30 4.22
C GLU A 92 14.92 2.85 4.11
N LYS A 93 14.25 2.35 5.14
CA LYS A 93 13.70 1.00 5.17
C LYS A 93 12.63 0.79 4.09
N GLU A 94 11.73 1.75 3.93
CA GLU A 94 10.68 1.68 2.90
C GLU A 94 11.25 1.71 1.48
N ILE A 95 12.23 2.56 1.22
CA ILE A 95 12.94 2.61 -0.08
C ILE A 95 13.61 1.26 -0.36
N LYS A 96 14.34 0.72 0.62
CA LYS A 96 15.02 -0.59 0.48
C LYS A 96 14.06 -1.69 0.05
N TYR A 97 12.89 -1.79 0.68
CA TYR A 97 11.96 -2.89 0.39
C TYR A 97 11.06 -2.61 -0.82
N LEU A 98 10.52 -1.40 -0.97
CA LEU A 98 9.58 -1.09 -2.04
C LEU A 98 10.24 -0.66 -3.36
N ASN A 99 11.48 -0.24 -3.34
CA ASN A 99 12.21 0.11 -4.55
C ASN A 99 13.24 -0.96 -4.91
N ASP A 100 14.22 -1.20 -4.03
CA ASP A 100 15.39 -2.01 -4.38
C ASP A 100 15.02 -3.49 -4.57
N VAL A 101 14.22 -4.05 -3.64
CA VAL A 101 13.79 -5.45 -3.72
C VAL A 101 12.87 -5.68 -4.93
N ILE A 102 11.99 -4.72 -5.25
CA ILE A 102 11.06 -4.85 -6.38
C ILE A 102 11.78 -4.64 -7.72
N SER A 103 12.79 -3.77 -7.76
CA SER A 103 13.56 -3.52 -8.98
C SER A 103 14.47 -4.71 -9.36
N THR A 104 14.98 -5.42 -8.35
CA THR A 104 15.87 -6.59 -8.54
C THR A 104 15.43 -7.79 -7.69
N PRO A 105 14.21 -8.34 -7.95
CA PRO A 105 13.63 -9.36 -7.09
C PRO A 105 14.34 -10.71 -7.24
N GLU A 106 14.46 -11.44 -6.13
CA GLU A 106 14.73 -12.88 -6.19
C GLU A 106 13.50 -13.60 -6.77
N ARG A 107 13.73 -14.56 -7.69
CA ARG A 107 12.65 -15.24 -8.39
C ARG A 107 12.41 -16.66 -7.85
N PRO A 108 11.15 -17.16 -7.87
CA PRO A 108 9.95 -16.52 -8.45
C PRO A 108 9.47 -15.30 -7.64
N PHE A 109 9.07 -14.24 -8.37
CA PHE A 109 8.45 -13.05 -7.78
C PHE A 109 6.93 -13.10 -7.96
N VAL A 110 6.20 -13.11 -6.85
CA VAL A 110 4.74 -13.17 -6.79
C VAL A 110 4.17 -11.88 -6.25
N ALA A 111 3.27 -11.25 -7.00
CA ALA A 111 2.45 -10.14 -6.51
C ALA A 111 1.04 -10.65 -6.17
N ILE A 112 0.49 -10.18 -5.06
CA ILE A 112 -0.86 -10.51 -4.59
C ILE A 112 -1.62 -9.21 -4.49
N LEU A 113 -2.66 -9.06 -5.29
CA LEU A 113 -3.46 -7.85 -5.38
C LEU A 113 -4.92 -8.16 -5.08
N GLY A 114 -5.45 -7.46 -4.08
CA GLY A 114 -6.85 -7.54 -3.70
C GLY A 114 -7.50 -6.17 -3.53
N GLY A 115 -8.67 -6.17 -2.93
CA GLY A 115 -9.43 -4.94 -2.71
C GLY A 115 -10.65 -4.80 -3.62
N ALA A 116 -11.30 -3.62 -3.58
CA ALA A 116 -12.63 -3.46 -4.14
C ALA A 116 -12.62 -3.16 -5.66
N LYS A 117 -11.62 -2.42 -6.17
CA LYS A 117 -11.69 -1.83 -7.52
C LYS A 117 -10.46 -2.12 -8.37
N VAL A 118 -10.70 -2.55 -9.61
CA VAL A 118 -9.64 -2.68 -10.63
C VAL A 118 -9.03 -1.31 -10.95
N SER A 119 -9.87 -0.26 -11.04
CA SER A 119 -9.43 1.11 -11.36
C SER A 119 -8.34 1.63 -10.45
N ASP A 120 -8.34 1.23 -9.17
CA ASP A 120 -7.34 1.65 -8.19
C ASP A 120 -6.00 0.91 -8.34
N LYS A 121 -5.97 -0.21 -9.10
CA LYS A 121 -4.81 -1.09 -9.24
C LYS A 121 -4.25 -1.18 -10.66
N ILE A 122 -4.86 -0.53 -11.66
CA ILE A 122 -4.45 -0.63 -13.06
C ILE A 122 -2.95 -0.41 -13.24
N LYS A 123 -2.46 0.73 -12.74
CA LYS A 123 -1.05 1.10 -12.91
C LYS A 123 -0.10 0.17 -12.17
N VAL A 124 -0.56 -0.39 -11.04
CA VAL A 124 0.18 -1.41 -10.29
C VAL A 124 0.27 -2.69 -11.12
N ILE A 125 -0.85 -3.16 -11.67
CA ILE A 125 -0.88 -4.37 -12.51
C ILE A 125 0.00 -4.18 -13.74
N ASP A 126 -0.13 -3.06 -14.47
CA ASP A 126 0.67 -2.75 -15.66
C ASP A 126 2.19 -2.79 -15.35
N ASN A 127 2.62 -2.18 -14.24
CA ASN A 127 4.02 -2.21 -13.84
C ASN A 127 4.45 -3.64 -13.47
N LEU A 128 3.65 -4.33 -12.65
CA LEU A 128 3.99 -5.67 -12.14
C LEU A 128 3.97 -6.76 -13.21
N ILE A 129 3.17 -6.65 -14.29
CA ILE A 129 3.22 -7.56 -15.44
C ILE A 129 4.64 -7.69 -16.01
N SER A 130 5.39 -6.60 -16.01
CA SER A 130 6.76 -6.57 -16.55
C SER A 130 7.79 -7.20 -15.63
N VAL A 131 7.56 -7.21 -14.31
CA VAL A 131 8.56 -7.61 -13.31
C VAL A 131 8.23 -8.90 -12.55
N CYS A 132 6.94 -9.26 -12.39
CA CYS A 132 6.51 -10.46 -11.68
C CYS A 132 6.49 -11.71 -12.55
N ASP A 133 6.61 -12.89 -11.89
CA ASP A 133 6.36 -14.19 -12.49
C ASP A 133 4.89 -14.57 -12.37
N HIS A 134 4.22 -14.20 -11.27
CA HIS A 134 2.78 -14.38 -11.07
C HIS A 134 2.15 -13.15 -10.40
N ILE A 135 0.90 -12.84 -10.78
CA ILE A 135 0.05 -11.82 -10.18
C ILE A 135 -1.25 -12.49 -9.77
N LEU A 136 -1.45 -12.67 -8.46
CA LEU A 136 -2.65 -13.28 -7.88
C LEU A 136 -3.68 -12.20 -7.62
N ILE A 137 -4.88 -12.36 -8.17
CA ILE A 137 -5.98 -11.40 -8.03
C ILE A 137 -7.02 -11.93 -7.06
N GLY A 138 -7.37 -11.13 -6.05
CA GLY A 138 -8.44 -11.41 -5.09
C GLY A 138 -9.30 -10.19 -4.81
N GLY A 139 -10.17 -10.29 -3.80
CA GLY A 139 -11.11 -9.22 -3.44
C GLY A 139 -12.17 -8.97 -4.50
N ALA A 140 -13.00 -7.94 -4.31
CA ALA A 140 -14.11 -7.67 -5.21
C ALA A 140 -13.66 -7.29 -6.64
N MET A 141 -12.44 -6.80 -6.81
CA MET A 141 -11.89 -6.54 -8.15
C MET A 141 -11.88 -7.81 -9.02
N ALA A 142 -11.78 -9.00 -8.44
CA ALA A 142 -11.82 -10.27 -9.17
C ALA A 142 -13.13 -10.49 -9.92
N TYR A 143 -14.24 -9.94 -9.42
CA TYR A 143 -15.55 -10.07 -10.08
C TYR A 143 -15.63 -9.23 -11.37
N THR A 144 -14.92 -8.11 -11.44
CA THR A 144 -14.79 -7.34 -12.69
C THR A 144 -14.01 -8.14 -13.76
N PHE A 145 -12.97 -8.89 -13.36
CA PHE A 145 -12.25 -9.80 -14.23
C PHE A 145 -13.13 -11.00 -14.66
N ALA A 146 -13.92 -11.57 -13.74
CA ALA A 146 -14.87 -12.64 -14.08
C ALA A 146 -15.92 -12.16 -15.09
N LEU A 147 -16.46 -10.96 -14.92
CA LEU A 147 -17.38 -10.33 -15.86
C LEU A 147 -16.72 -10.10 -17.24
N ALA A 148 -15.44 -9.70 -17.27
CA ALA A 148 -14.65 -9.54 -18.49
C ALA A 148 -14.49 -10.86 -19.27
N GLN A 149 -14.47 -12.00 -18.57
CA GLN A 149 -14.45 -13.34 -19.17
C GLN A 149 -15.85 -13.86 -19.56
N GLY A 150 -16.91 -13.05 -19.37
CA GLY A 150 -18.30 -13.42 -19.72
C GLY A 150 -19.02 -14.20 -18.60
N GLY A 151 -18.45 -14.23 -17.39
CA GLY A 151 -19.05 -14.88 -16.23
C GLY A 151 -20.23 -14.12 -15.63
N LYS A 152 -21.00 -14.81 -14.79
CA LYS A 152 -22.07 -14.23 -13.96
C LYS A 152 -21.51 -13.86 -12.59
N VAL A 153 -21.83 -12.67 -12.13
CA VAL A 153 -21.29 -12.11 -10.91
C VAL A 153 -22.36 -11.74 -9.86
N GLY A 154 -23.65 -12.11 -10.14
CA GLY A 154 -24.77 -11.80 -9.25
C GLY A 154 -24.83 -10.32 -8.90
N ASP A 155 -25.02 -10.04 -7.61
CA ASP A 155 -25.11 -8.70 -7.05
C ASP A 155 -23.74 -8.18 -6.54
N SER A 156 -22.64 -8.85 -6.94
CA SER A 156 -21.27 -8.50 -6.51
C SER A 156 -20.87 -7.09 -6.90
N LEU A 157 -20.00 -6.49 -6.09
CA LEU A 157 -19.37 -5.21 -6.42
C LEU A 157 -18.48 -5.35 -7.66
N VAL A 158 -18.83 -4.66 -8.72
CA VAL A 158 -18.11 -4.64 -10.01
C VAL A 158 -17.96 -3.24 -10.56
N GLU A 159 -17.03 -3.06 -11.48
CA GLU A 159 -16.85 -1.85 -12.28
C GLU A 159 -17.18 -2.13 -13.75
N PRO A 160 -18.46 -1.98 -14.20
CA PRO A 160 -18.87 -2.33 -15.57
C PRO A 160 -18.15 -1.51 -16.64
N ASP A 161 -17.76 -0.28 -16.34
CA ASP A 161 -17.00 0.60 -17.23
C ASP A 161 -15.51 0.21 -17.36
N LYS A 162 -15.04 -0.75 -16.57
CA LYS A 162 -13.67 -1.29 -16.59
C LYS A 162 -13.54 -2.68 -17.20
N VAL A 163 -14.64 -3.25 -17.71
CA VAL A 163 -14.64 -4.60 -18.30
C VAL A 163 -13.67 -4.71 -19.48
N GLU A 164 -13.67 -3.74 -20.39
CA GLU A 164 -12.75 -3.77 -21.54
C GLU A 164 -11.28 -3.65 -21.09
N LEU A 165 -11.01 -2.81 -20.09
CA LEU A 165 -9.70 -2.71 -19.49
C LEU A 165 -9.26 -4.02 -18.82
N ALA A 166 -10.16 -4.70 -18.10
CA ALA A 166 -9.86 -6.00 -17.50
C ALA A 166 -9.52 -7.05 -18.57
N LYS A 167 -10.19 -7.03 -19.75
CA LYS A 167 -9.85 -7.89 -20.91
C LYS A 167 -8.44 -7.59 -21.44
N GLU A 168 -8.08 -6.31 -21.54
CA GLU A 168 -6.74 -5.89 -21.97
C GLU A 168 -5.69 -6.41 -20.99
N LEU A 169 -5.89 -6.25 -19.69
CA LEU A 169 -4.97 -6.74 -18.64
C LEU A 169 -4.81 -8.27 -18.68
N ILE A 170 -5.92 -9.02 -18.85
CA ILE A 170 -5.87 -10.49 -19.03
C ILE A 170 -5.01 -10.85 -20.27
N SER A 171 -5.23 -10.14 -21.38
CA SER A 171 -4.49 -10.41 -22.61
C SER A 171 -3.00 -10.08 -22.51
N GLN A 172 -2.66 -8.98 -21.84
CA GLN A 172 -1.27 -8.54 -21.67
C GLN A 172 -0.50 -9.44 -20.71
N ALA A 173 -1.13 -9.81 -19.59
CA ALA A 173 -0.49 -10.61 -18.57
C ALA A 173 -0.39 -12.10 -18.92
N GLY A 174 -1.32 -12.62 -19.73
CA GLY A 174 -1.39 -14.03 -20.10
C GLY A 174 -1.38 -14.94 -18.86
N ASP A 175 -0.55 -15.97 -18.88
CA ASP A 175 -0.45 -16.97 -17.81
C ASP A 175 0.12 -16.43 -16.48
N LYS A 176 0.64 -15.19 -16.48
CA LYS A 176 1.12 -14.57 -15.23
C LYS A 176 -0.04 -14.13 -14.34
N LEU A 177 -1.20 -13.76 -14.91
CA LEU A 177 -2.37 -13.33 -14.17
C LEU A 177 -3.17 -14.54 -13.70
N VAL A 178 -3.17 -14.79 -12.40
CA VAL A 178 -3.88 -15.90 -11.78
C VAL A 178 -5.15 -15.37 -11.14
N LEU A 179 -6.28 -15.69 -11.75
CA LEU A 179 -7.61 -15.32 -11.27
C LEU A 179 -8.19 -16.43 -10.40
N PRO A 180 -9.11 -16.13 -9.46
CA PRO A 180 -9.81 -17.15 -8.69
C PRO A 180 -10.56 -18.13 -9.59
N VAL A 181 -10.58 -19.41 -9.19
CA VAL A 181 -11.34 -20.49 -9.86
C VAL A 181 -12.67 -20.76 -9.18
N ASP A 182 -12.85 -20.31 -7.96
CA ASP A 182 -14.07 -20.38 -7.17
C ASP A 182 -14.27 -19.16 -6.29
N THR A 183 -15.49 -18.94 -5.83
CA THR A 183 -15.90 -17.79 -5.03
C THR A 183 -16.75 -18.24 -3.86
N HIS A 184 -16.49 -17.72 -2.67
CA HIS A 184 -17.35 -17.82 -1.50
C HIS A 184 -18.32 -16.62 -1.51
N CYS A 185 -19.60 -16.89 -1.71
CA CYS A 185 -20.62 -15.86 -1.84
C CYS A 185 -21.71 -15.97 -0.78
N GLY A 186 -22.37 -14.86 -0.50
CA GLY A 186 -23.50 -14.71 0.43
C GLY A 186 -24.70 -14.05 -0.25
N ASP A 187 -25.90 -14.29 0.29
CA ASP A 187 -27.14 -13.63 -0.15
C ASP A 187 -27.38 -12.27 0.54
N ASP A 188 -26.46 -11.85 1.43
CA ASP A 188 -26.48 -10.54 2.07
C ASP A 188 -25.08 -10.25 2.65
N PHE A 189 -24.73 -8.97 2.81
CA PHE A 189 -23.46 -8.51 3.38
C PHE A 189 -23.44 -8.64 4.91
N ASN A 190 -23.53 -9.86 5.42
CA ASN A 190 -23.38 -10.14 6.85
C ASN A 190 -22.93 -11.58 7.12
N ALA A 191 -22.34 -11.81 8.30
CA ALA A 191 -21.78 -13.11 8.71
C ALA A 191 -22.81 -14.24 8.85
N GLN A 192 -24.10 -13.95 9.00
CA GLN A 192 -25.18 -14.91 9.19
C GLN A 192 -25.98 -15.19 7.91
N CYS A 193 -25.62 -14.56 6.78
CA CYS A 193 -26.26 -14.78 5.48
C CYS A 193 -26.22 -16.27 5.05
N ASN A 194 -27.07 -16.67 4.11
CA ASN A 194 -26.89 -17.95 3.44
C ASN A 194 -25.63 -17.89 2.55
N LYS A 195 -24.83 -18.93 2.63
CA LYS A 195 -23.50 -18.97 1.98
C LYS A 195 -23.40 -20.16 1.06
N GLN A 196 -22.65 -19.97 -0.03
CA GLN A 196 -22.27 -21.07 -0.90
C GLN A 196 -20.93 -20.78 -1.57
N VAL A 197 -20.24 -21.84 -1.96
CA VAL A 197 -19.08 -21.78 -2.82
C VAL A 197 -19.50 -22.16 -4.22
N VAL A 198 -19.17 -21.33 -5.20
CA VAL A 198 -19.51 -21.56 -6.61
C VAL A 198 -18.26 -21.43 -7.45
N ALA A 199 -18.26 -21.98 -8.67
CA ALA A 199 -17.18 -21.72 -9.61
C ALA A 199 -17.09 -20.23 -9.94
N ALA A 200 -15.90 -19.73 -10.22
CA ALA A 200 -15.71 -18.34 -10.60
C ALA A 200 -16.55 -17.98 -11.84
N GLY A 201 -17.25 -16.86 -11.77
CA GLY A 201 -18.17 -16.44 -12.83
C GLY A 201 -19.52 -17.20 -12.86
N GLU A 202 -19.88 -17.90 -11.79
CA GLU A 202 -21.14 -18.64 -11.65
C GLU A 202 -21.96 -18.13 -10.43
N ILE A 203 -21.73 -16.90 -9.97
CA ILE A 203 -22.46 -16.33 -8.82
C ILE A 203 -23.93 -16.12 -9.24
N PRO A 204 -24.90 -16.74 -8.54
CA PRO A 204 -26.31 -16.62 -8.90
C PRO A 204 -26.89 -15.24 -8.55
N ASP A 205 -28.02 -14.88 -9.18
CA ASP A 205 -28.76 -13.68 -8.85
C ASP A 205 -29.18 -13.71 -7.36
N GLY A 206 -29.13 -12.59 -6.68
CA GLY A 206 -29.42 -12.48 -5.24
C GLY A 206 -28.27 -12.92 -4.33
N PHE A 207 -27.10 -13.24 -4.89
CA PHE A 207 -25.87 -13.48 -4.14
C PHE A 207 -24.76 -12.52 -4.60
N GLU A 208 -23.90 -12.17 -3.68
CA GLU A 208 -22.68 -11.40 -3.95
C GLU A 208 -21.43 -12.17 -3.53
N GLY A 209 -20.35 -12.00 -4.26
CA GLY A 209 -19.07 -12.57 -3.88
C GLY A 209 -18.46 -11.79 -2.73
N LEU A 210 -17.98 -12.50 -1.71
CA LEU A 210 -17.47 -11.91 -0.47
C LEU A 210 -16.03 -12.37 -0.15
N ASP A 211 -15.57 -13.49 -0.74
CA ASP A 211 -14.19 -13.98 -0.61
C ASP A 211 -13.84 -14.87 -1.81
N ILE A 212 -12.56 -15.12 -2.01
CA ILE A 212 -12.13 -16.22 -2.88
C ILE A 212 -12.56 -17.56 -2.28
N GLY A 213 -12.82 -18.55 -3.13
CA GLY A 213 -13.19 -19.88 -2.65
C GLY A 213 -11.97 -20.71 -2.17
N PRO A 214 -12.21 -21.87 -1.56
CA PRO A 214 -11.15 -22.70 -0.98
C PRO A 214 -10.16 -23.27 -2.01
N GLU A 215 -10.59 -23.56 -3.23
CA GLU A 215 -9.68 -24.06 -4.27
C GLU A 215 -8.76 -22.92 -4.76
N SER A 216 -9.28 -21.71 -4.90
CA SER A 216 -8.50 -20.50 -5.20
C SER A 216 -7.47 -20.22 -4.12
N ALA A 217 -7.90 -20.25 -2.85
CA ALA A 217 -7.02 -20.02 -1.69
C ALA A 217 -5.88 -21.04 -1.66
N LYS A 218 -6.19 -22.32 -1.92
CA LYS A 218 -5.17 -23.38 -2.01
C LYS A 218 -4.21 -23.15 -3.17
N GLN A 219 -4.71 -22.83 -4.36
CA GLN A 219 -3.89 -22.54 -5.54
C GLN A 219 -2.93 -21.38 -5.26
N PHE A 220 -3.43 -20.31 -4.65
CA PHE A 220 -2.62 -19.15 -4.28
C PHE A 220 -1.55 -19.52 -3.25
N ALA A 221 -1.90 -20.28 -2.22
CA ALA A 221 -0.95 -20.77 -1.23
C ALA A 221 0.17 -21.60 -1.86
N ASP A 222 -0.16 -22.48 -2.82
CA ASP A 222 0.84 -23.33 -3.48
C ASP A 222 1.82 -22.51 -4.34
N ILE A 223 1.34 -21.42 -5.00
CA ILE A 223 2.20 -20.48 -5.73
C ILE A 223 3.09 -19.69 -4.76
N ILE A 224 2.52 -19.17 -3.66
CA ILE A 224 3.25 -18.38 -2.65
C ILE A 224 4.38 -19.19 -2.03
N LYS A 225 4.16 -20.45 -1.70
CA LYS A 225 5.18 -21.34 -1.10
C LYS A 225 6.43 -21.49 -1.97
N SER A 226 6.31 -21.36 -3.28
CA SER A 226 7.44 -21.45 -4.21
C SER A 226 8.16 -20.12 -4.42
N ALA A 227 7.60 -19.01 -3.96
CA ALA A 227 8.13 -17.68 -4.19
C ALA A 227 9.45 -17.42 -3.42
N LYS A 228 10.27 -16.53 -3.98
CA LYS A 228 11.43 -15.94 -3.29
C LYS A 228 11.20 -14.48 -2.94
N THR A 229 10.33 -13.81 -3.67
CA THR A 229 9.85 -12.45 -3.37
C THR A 229 8.32 -12.44 -3.44
N VAL A 230 7.68 -11.86 -2.43
CA VAL A 230 6.23 -11.66 -2.37
C VAL A 230 5.93 -10.20 -2.07
N VAL A 231 5.04 -9.60 -2.85
CA VAL A 231 4.42 -8.31 -2.54
C VAL A 231 2.93 -8.50 -2.41
N TRP A 232 2.34 -8.08 -1.30
CA TRP A 232 0.90 -8.19 -1.07
C TRP A 232 0.26 -6.83 -0.81
N ASN A 233 -0.79 -6.50 -1.57
CA ASN A 233 -1.54 -5.25 -1.43
C ASN A 233 -3.05 -5.48 -1.66
N GLY A 234 -3.82 -5.51 -0.60
CA GLY A 234 -5.28 -5.69 -0.55
C GLY A 234 -5.73 -7.10 -0.18
N PRO A 235 -6.77 -7.24 0.64
CA PRO A 235 -7.28 -8.54 1.11
C PRO A 235 -7.97 -9.32 -0.01
N MET A 236 -8.12 -10.64 0.21
CA MET A 236 -8.72 -11.55 -0.75
C MET A 236 -10.25 -11.58 -0.68
N GLY A 237 -10.82 -11.15 0.45
CA GLY A 237 -12.24 -11.10 0.73
C GLY A 237 -12.54 -10.08 1.82
N VAL A 238 -13.74 -10.18 2.43
CA VAL A 238 -14.17 -9.32 3.54
C VAL A 238 -13.56 -9.86 4.84
N PHE A 239 -12.28 -9.55 5.03
CA PHE A 239 -11.44 -10.16 6.09
C PHE A 239 -11.88 -9.82 7.51
N GLU A 240 -12.73 -8.79 7.70
CA GLU A 240 -13.32 -8.43 8.99
C GLU A 240 -14.54 -9.28 9.35
N MET A 241 -15.05 -10.10 8.40
CA MET A 241 -16.34 -10.78 8.54
C MET A 241 -16.22 -12.30 8.30
N PRO A 242 -15.94 -13.11 9.33
CA PRO A 242 -15.94 -14.56 9.17
C PRO A 242 -17.30 -15.10 8.67
N PRO A 243 -17.32 -16.10 7.77
CA PRO A 243 -16.17 -16.86 7.25
C PRO A 243 -15.59 -16.32 5.94
N PHE A 244 -15.85 -15.07 5.56
CA PHE A 244 -15.34 -14.45 4.33
C PHE A 244 -13.93 -13.86 4.49
N ASP A 245 -13.26 -14.23 5.57
CA ASP A 245 -11.85 -13.93 5.88
C ASP A 245 -10.89 -15.10 5.57
N GLU A 246 -11.44 -16.27 5.20
CA GLU A 246 -10.64 -17.48 5.03
C GLU A 246 -9.62 -17.38 3.88
N GLY A 247 -9.98 -16.77 2.76
CA GLY A 247 -9.04 -16.53 1.65
C GLY A 247 -7.85 -15.69 2.09
N THR A 248 -8.12 -14.61 2.83
CA THR A 248 -7.09 -13.73 3.39
C THR A 248 -6.21 -14.46 4.41
N LYS A 249 -6.80 -15.28 5.29
CA LYS A 249 -6.06 -16.09 6.27
C LYS A 249 -5.12 -17.09 5.60
N VAL A 250 -5.60 -17.83 4.60
CA VAL A 250 -4.81 -18.83 3.89
C VAL A 250 -3.62 -18.17 3.17
N VAL A 251 -3.84 -17.03 2.53
CA VAL A 251 -2.78 -16.26 1.87
C VAL A 251 -1.76 -15.75 2.90
N ALA A 252 -2.22 -15.15 4.00
CA ALA A 252 -1.35 -14.66 5.07
C ALA A 252 -0.50 -15.78 5.69
N GLN A 253 -1.13 -16.94 5.97
CA GLN A 253 -0.43 -18.11 6.50
C GLN A 253 0.62 -18.63 5.50
N ALA A 254 0.27 -18.71 4.20
CA ALA A 254 1.21 -19.15 3.18
C ALA A 254 2.44 -18.23 3.05
N ILE A 255 2.24 -16.91 3.21
CA ILE A 255 3.34 -15.94 3.25
C ILE A 255 4.20 -16.15 4.50
N ALA A 256 3.57 -16.30 5.67
CA ALA A 256 4.26 -16.50 6.95
C ALA A 256 5.07 -17.80 6.98
N ASP A 257 4.58 -18.86 6.32
CA ASP A 257 5.25 -20.15 6.23
C ASP A 257 6.33 -20.20 5.11
N SER A 258 6.40 -19.18 4.26
CA SER A 258 7.37 -19.13 3.16
C SER A 258 8.72 -18.57 3.62
N GLU A 259 9.78 -18.89 2.88
CA GLU A 259 11.11 -18.27 3.04
C GLU A 259 11.30 -17.04 2.16
N ALA A 260 10.21 -16.51 1.58
CA ALA A 260 10.26 -15.38 0.67
C ALA A 260 10.54 -14.05 1.40
N ILE A 261 11.23 -13.14 0.73
CA ILE A 261 11.22 -11.74 1.13
C ILE A 261 9.79 -11.23 0.90
N SER A 262 9.06 -10.98 1.99
CA SER A 262 7.65 -10.62 1.96
C SER A 262 7.42 -9.16 2.36
N ILE A 263 6.77 -8.41 1.45
CA ILE A 263 6.48 -6.99 1.60
C ILE A 263 4.96 -6.82 1.59
N ILE A 264 4.42 -6.34 2.70
CA ILE A 264 3.00 -6.11 2.87
C ILE A 264 2.72 -4.61 2.72
N GLY A 265 1.95 -4.23 1.72
CA GLY A 265 1.58 -2.85 1.44
C GLY A 265 0.08 -2.61 1.53
N GLY A 266 -0.31 -1.39 1.92
CA GLY A 266 -1.69 -1.00 2.08
C GLY A 266 -2.26 -1.25 3.49
N GLY A 267 -3.15 -0.35 3.93
CA GLY A 267 -3.69 -0.38 5.29
C GLY A 267 -4.45 -1.65 5.63
N ASP A 268 -5.27 -2.15 4.70
CA ASP A 268 -6.10 -3.34 4.91
C ASP A 268 -5.26 -4.61 5.01
N SER A 269 -4.22 -4.75 4.18
CA SER A 269 -3.30 -5.90 4.26
C SER A 269 -2.49 -5.88 5.55
N ALA A 270 -2.01 -4.69 5.96
CA ALA A 270 -1.30 -4.51 7.22
C ALA A 270 -2.22 -4.84 8.41
N ALA A 271 -3.49 -4.38 8.38
CA ALA A 271 -4.47 -4.71 9.39
C ALA A 271 -4.77 -6.21 9.45
N ALA A 272 -4.90 -6.88 8.30
CA ALA A 272 -5.13 -8.32 8.22
C ALA A 272 -3.95 -9.11 8.83
N ILE A 273 -2.71 -8.77 8.46
CA ILE A 273 -1.50 -9.41 9.01
C ILE A 273 -1.43 -9.22 10.53
N SER A 274 -1.73 -8.01 11.03
CA SER A 274 -1.72 -7.70 12.46
C SER A 274 -2.78 -8.50 13.23
N GLN A 275 -4.04 -8.51 12.73
CA GLN A 275 -5.14 -9.27 13.33
C GLN A 275 -4.87 -10.78 13.40
N LEU A 276 -4.16 -11.31 12.41
CA LEU A 276 -3.80 -12.72 12.34
C LEU A 276 -2.53 -13.07 13.12
N GLY A 277 -1.81 -12.06 13.66
CA GLY A 277 -0.61 -12.25 14.47
C GLY A 277 0.63 -12.66 13.67
N PHE A 278 0.71 -12.30 12.38
CA PHE A 278 1.82 -12.65 11.49
C PHE A 278 2.81 -11.49 11.23
N GLU A 279 2.72 -10.38 11.97
CA GLU A 279 3.61 -9.22 11.76
C GLU A 279 5.11 -9.60 11.86
N ASP A 280 5.47 -10.44 12.83
CA ASP A 280 6.84 -10.91 13.03
C ASP A 280 7.26 -12.01 12.04
N SER A 281 6.33 -12.54 11.25
CA SER A 281 6.55 -13.60 10.28
C SER A 281 6.74 -13.10 8.85
N VAL A 282 6.65 -11.78 8.63
CA VAL A 282 6.86 -11.14 7.33
C VAL A 282 8.09 -10.23 7.38
N THR A 283 8.74 -10.03 6.22
CA THR A 283 9.99 -9.25 6.16
C THR A 283 9.75 -7.76 6.40
N HIS A 284 8.69 -7.20 5.82
CA HIS A 284 8.36 -5.78 5.92
C HIS A 284 6.85 -5.51 5.80
N VAL A 285 6.31 -4.76 6.76
CA VAL A 285 4.97 -4.18 6.66
C VAL A 285 5.15 -2.69 6.40
N SER A 286 4.76 -2.25 5.20
CA SER A 286 4.87 -0.84 4.82
C SER A 286 3.81 0.00 5.50
N THR A 287 4.24 1.12 6.04
CA THR A 287 3.37 2.14 6.64
C THR A 287 2.92 3.22 5.64
N GLY A 288 3.38 3.10 4.39
CA GLY A 288 3.29 4.15 3.37
C GLY A 288 1.92 4.38 2.74
N GLY A 289 0.97 3.46 2.86
CA GLY A 289 -0.36 3.61 2.27
C GLY A 289 -0.31 3.99 0.78
N GLY A 290 -0.70 5.22 0.44
CA GLY A 290 -0.65 5.73 -0.93
C GLY A 290 0.75 5.85 -1.53
N ALA A 291 1.78 6.11 -0.71
CA ALA A 291 3.16 6.14 -1.18
C ALA A 291 3.64 4.72 -1.58
N SER A 292 3.32 3.70 -0.78
CA SER A 292 3.63 2.31 -1.14
C SER A 292 2.99 1.91 -2.46
N LEU A 293 1.72 2.27 -2.66
CA LEU A 293 1.00 2.00 -3.90
C LEU A 293 1.67 2.72 -5.09
N ALA A 294 2.05 3.99 -4.92
CA ALA A 294 2.71 4.76 -5.95
C ALA A 294 4.09 4.17 -6.34
N MET A 295 4.85 3.63 -5.38
CA MET A 295 6.09 2.90 -5.68
C MET A 295 5.82 1.60 -6.46
N LEU A 296 4.78 0.84 -6.10
CA LEU A 296 4.36 -0.34 -6.85
C LEU A 296 3.89 0.00 -8.28
N GLU A 297 3.43 1.24 -8.51
CA GLU A 297 3.15 1.78 -9.85
C GLU A 297 4.43 2.14 -10.64
N GLY A 298 5.62 1.98 -10.04
CA GLY A 298 6.90 2.35 -10.65
C GLY A 298 7.22 3.85 -10.59
N LYS A 299 6.58 4.62 -9.71
CA LYS A 299 6.85 6.05 -9.57
C LYS A 299 8.06 6.31 -8.68
N THR A 300 8.87 7.30 -9.05
CA THR A 300 9.86 7.94 -8.18
C THR A 300 9.23 9.13 -7.43
N PHE A 301 9.88 9.56 -6.37
CA PHE A 301 9.36 10.63 -5.52
C PHE A 301 10.34 11.82 -5.49
N ALA A 302 9.92 12.96 -6.01
CA ALA A 302 10.69 14.20 -5.98
C ALA A 302 11.16 14.58 -4.57
N ALA A 303 10.32 14.30 -3.54
CA ALA A 303 10.66 14.50 -2.13
C ALA A 303 11.78 13.58 -1.60
N VAL A 304 12.13 12.52 -2.33
CA VAL A 304 13.27 11.64 -2.02
C VAL A 304 14.46 12.00 -2.92
N GLU A 305 14.22 12.23 -4.20
CA GLU A 305 15.26 12.56 -5.19
C GLU A 305 16.02 13.86 -4.88
N ILE A 306 15.39 14.81 -4.14
CA ILE A 306 16.01 16.06 -3.73
C ILE A 306 16.98 15.92 -2.53
N LEU A 307 16.96 14.77 -1.84
CA LEU A 307 17.83 14.53 -0.70
C LEU A 307 19.23 14.20 -1.14
N ASP A 308 20.20 14.37 -0.24
CA ASP A 308 21.60 14.14 -0.55
C ASP A 308 21.85 12.63 -0.78
N ASP A 309 22.62 12.28 -1.80
CA ASP A 309 23.08 10.92 -2.03
C ASP A 309 23.94 10.45 -0.84
N GLN A 310 23.93 9.14 -0.57
CA GLN A 310 24.86 8.57 0.39
C GLN A 310 26.30 8.79 -0.11
N ALA A 311 27.12 9.41 0.73
CA ALA A 311 28.52 9.63 0.44
C ALA A 311 29.34 8.33 0.49
#